data_5e7dca59ca1366f8f988b5ce777bb17c
#
_entry.id   5e7dca59ca1366f8f988b5ce777bb17c
#
_cell.length_a   1.000
_cell.length_b   1.000
_cell.length_c   1.000
_cell.angle_alpha   90.00
_cell.angle_beta   90.00
_cell.angle_gamma   90.00
#
_symmetry.space_group_name_H-M   'P 1'
#
loop_
_entity.id
_entity.type
_entity.pdbx_description
1 polymer ?
#
loop_
_entity_poly.entity_id
_entity_poly.type
_entity_poly.pdbx_seq_one_letter_code
_entity_poly.pdbx_strand_id
1 'polypeptide(L)'
;MFGIVRPCTHRLSEGLRVEWMAHLCGLCLALRADHGQFARIVTNYDGLIVSVLTEAQAGRTPEGRRTAGPCPLRAMRTAPVAKGEGARLAAAVSLVLASAKVRDHVADRDGLLARRPVAAAARRVAAGWDRAGARTGAALGFDTALLVDAVDRQTGIETLAGPGTPLLTVTEPTETATAAAFAHTAHLAGKPQNAAPLAEAGRLFGRLAHLLDAVEDREADAASGAWNPLTATGTPLSEARRLCDDALHGVRLALREVEFADGKLVHVLLAHELRRSVDRAFGTSSCSHQEGQGHQEGRGLLLPDGSFGPQPGNPYGPQPGHPYGPPPGGPAAPPPP
;
A
#
# COMPACT_ATOMS: atom_id res chain seq x y z
N MET A 1 -1.76 1.33 6.17
CA MET A 1 -1.59 2.11 4.93
C MET A 1 -1.36 1.17 3.76
N PHE A 2 -2.19 1.25 2.70
CA PHE A 2 -2.12 0.32 1.56
C PHE A 2 -1.31 0.86 0.37
N GLY A 3 -0.64 2.00 0.53
CA GLY A 3 0.12 2.70 -0.50
C GLY A 3 -0.71 3.74 -1.24
N ILE A 4 -0.02 4.67 -1.92
CA ILE A 4 -0.64 5.77 -2.67
C ILE A 4 -1.12 5.34 -4.06
N VAL A 5 -0.52 4.30 -4.65
CA VAL A 5 -0.89 3.78 -5.97
C VAL A 5 -1.97 2.71 -5.81
N ARG A 6 -3.23 3.10 -5.99
CA ARG A 6 -4.40 2.21 -5.82
C ARG A 6 -5.18 2.12 -7.14
N PRO A 7 -4.71 1.32 -8.11
CA PRO A 7 -5.38 1.25 -9.39
C PRO A 7 -6.80 0.67 -9.24
N CYS A 8 -7.77 1.36 -9.84
CA CYS A 8 -9.12 0.85 -9.92
C CYS A 8 -9.16 -0.31 -10.92
N THR A 9 -9.51 -1.50 -10.43
CA THR A 9 -9.54 -2.74 -11.24
C THR A 9 -10.46 -2.65 -12.45
N HIS A 10 -11.50 -1.82 -12.41
CA HIS A 10 -12.43 -1.60 -13.53
C HIS A 10 -11.85 -0.71 -14.65
N ARG A 11 -10.76 0.01 -14.38
CA ARG A 11 -10.13 0.92 -15.34
C ARG A 11 -8.85 0.36 -15.95
N LEU A 12 -8.29 -0.68 -15.36
CA LEU A 12 -7.21 -1.43 -15.97
C LEU A 12 -7.79 -2.33 -17.08
N SER A 13 -7.14 -2.35 -18.25
CA SER A 13 -7.43 -3.41 -19.22
C SER A 13 -7.20 -4.77 -18.57
N GLU A 14 -7.87 -5.80 -19.06
CA GLU A 14 -7.76 -7.14 -18.48
C GLU A 14 -6.30 -7.61 -18.39
N GLY A 15 -5.51 -7.38 -19.43
CA GLY A 15 -4.09 -7.71 -19.45
C GLY A 15 -3.30 -6.98 -18.35
N LEU A 16 -3.47 -5.66 -18.21
CA LEU A 16 -2.78 -4.88 -17.18
C LEU A 16 -3.23 -5.25 -15.77
N ARG A 17 -4.51 -5.61 -15.58
CA ARG A 17 -5.02 -6.10 -14.31
C ARG A 17 -4.40 -7.45 -13.92
N VAL A 18 -4.26 -8.35 -14.87
CA VAL A 18 -3.58 -9.66 -14.65
C VAL A 18 -2.12 -9.43 -14.27
N GLU A 19 -1.41 -8.54 -14.96
CA GLU A 19 -0.02 -8.22 -14.66
C GLU A 19 0.15 -7.57 -13.29
N TRP A 20 -0.65 -6.56 -12.98
CA TRP A 20 -0.64 -5.93 -11.67
C TRP A 20 -0.88 -6.94 -10.54
N MET A 21 -1.86 -7.82 -10.71
CA MET A 21 -2.15 -8.89 -9.77
C MET A 21 -1.00 -9.91 -9.68
N ALA A 22 -0.31 -10.17 -10.80
CA ALA A 22 0.84 -11.05 -10.81
C ALA A 22 1.98 -10.52 -9.94
N HIS A 23 2.26 -9.21 -9.99
CA HIS A 23 3.26 -8.57 -9.14
C HIS A 23 2.84 -8.52 -7.66
N LEU A 24 1.58 -8.17 -7.37
CA LEU A 24 1.06 -8.15 -6.00
C LEU A 24 1.12 -9.54 -5.34
N CYS A 25 0.69 -10.56 -6.08
CA CYS A 25 0.79 -11.93 -5.60
C CYS A 25 2.25 -12.42 -5.55
N GLY A 26 3.11 -11.95 -6.45
CA GLY A 26 4.54 -12.21 -6.45
C GLY A 26 5.20 -11.72 -5.17
N LEU A 27 4.95 -10.44 -4.80
CA LEU A 27 5.40 -9.86 -3.53
C LEU A 27 4.90 -10.67 -2.31
N CYS A 28 3.60 -10.96 -2.26
CA CYS A 28 2.99 -11.75 -1.18
C CYS A 28 3.65 -13.13 -1.03
N LEU A 29 4.01 -13.78 -2.13
CA LEU A 29 4.66 -15.09 -2.12
C LEU A 29 6.17 -15.01 -1.87
N ALA A 30 6.85 -13.94 -2.24
CA ALA A 30 8.23 -13.69 -1.86
C ALA A 30 8.34 -13.48 -0.34
N LEU A 31 7.46 -12.65 0.23
CA LEU A 31 7.34 -12.48 1.69
C LEU A 31 7.13 -13.82 2.41
N ARG A 32 6.24 -14.66 1.88
CA ARG A 32 6.01 -15.99 2.46
C ARG A 32 7.23 -16.90 2.37
N ALA A 33 7.86 -16.97 1.20
CA ALA A 33 8.94 -17.93 0.94
C ALA A 33 10.20 -17.61 1.75
N ASP A 34 10.57 -16.32 1.79
CA ASP A 34 11.83 -15.88 2.39
C ASP A 34 11.66 -15.54 3.88
N HIS A 35 10.43 -15.24 4.34
CA HIS A 35 10.17 -14.65 5.67
C HIS A 35 9.00 -15.27 6.44
N GLY A 36 8.36 -16.31 5.89
CA GLY A 36 7.27 -17.06 6.52
C GLY A 36 5.87 -16.48 6.34
N GLN A 37 4.86 -17.23 6.78
CA GLN A 37 3.45 -16.89 6.52
C GLN A 37 3.02 -15.54 7.09
N PHE A 38 3.53 -15.17 8.26
CA PHE A 38 3.15 -13.94 8.94
C PHE A 38 3.66 -12.68 8.20
N ALA A 39 4.79 -12.77 7.50
CA ALA A 39 5.31 -11.65 6.71
C ALA A 39 4.38 -11.18 5.58
N ARG A 40 3.42 -12.00 5.16
CA ARG A 40 2.43 -11.62 4.14
C ARG A 40 1.54 -10.44 4.53
N ILE A 41 1.42 -10.14 5.83
CA ILE A 41 0.63 -9.00 6.32
C ILE A 41 1.20 -7.66 5.85
N VAL A 42 2.50 -7.60 5.53
CA VAL A 42 3.15 -6.38 5.04
C VAL A 42 3.06 -6.20 3.51
N THR A 43 2.31 -7.06 2.81
CA THR A 43 2.05 -6.87 1.38
C THR A 43 1.34 -5.54 1.15
N ASN A 44 1.92 -4.69 0.32
CA ASN A 44 1.39 -3.35 0.04
C ASN A 44 1.50 -3.00 -1.45
N TYR A 45 0.77 -1.97 -1.88
CA TYR A 45 0.71 -1.59 -3.29
C TYR A 45 1.94 -0.82 -3.76
N ASP A 46 2.57 -0.04 -2.90
CA ASP A 46 3.75 0.73 -3.30
C ASP A 46 4.98 -0.19 -3.43
N GLY A 47 5.12 -1.18 -2.56
CA GLY A 47 6.20 -2.15 -2.62
C GLY A 47 6.22 -2.96 -3.93
N LEU A 48 5.05 -3.26 -4.51
CA LEU A 48 5.01 -4.00 -5.77
C LEU A 48 5.60 -3.21 -6.95
N ILE A 49 5.67 -1.86 -6.87
CA ILE A 49 6.22 -1.01 -7.94
C ILE A 49 7.67 -1.38 -8.21
N VAL A 50 8.44 -1.70 -7.17
CA VAL A 50 9.82 -2.17 -7.30
C VAL A 50 9.91 -3.42 -8.20
N SER A 51 8.99 -4.38 -8.01
CA SER A 51 8.89 -5.57 -8.85
C SER A 51 8.47 -5.24 -10.28
N VAL A 52 7.53 -4.31 -10.46
CA VAL A 52 7.07 -3.85 -11.77
C VAL A 52 8.20 -3.14 -12.53
N LEU A 53 8.93 -2.23 -11.87
CA LEU A 53 10.06 -1.51 -12.48
C LEU A 53 11.16 -2.45 -12.94
N THR A 54 11.51 -3.45 -12.13
CA THR A 54 12.55 -4.43 -12.50
C THR A 54 12.14 -5.19 -13.75
N GLU A 55 10.92 -5.73 -13.81
CA GLU A 55 10.45 -6.50 -14.97
C GLU A 55 10.25 -5.63 -16.20
N ALA A 56 9.75 -4.41 -16.05
CA ALA A 56 9.54 -3.49 -17.17
C ALA A 56 10.84 -3.17 -17.93
N GLN A 57 11.96 -3.13 -17.23
CA GLN A 57 13.30 -2.90 -17.80
C GLN A 57 13.91 -4.16 -18.43
N ALA A 58 13.87 -5.28 -17.71
CA ALA A 58 14.46 -6.55 -18.13
C ALA A 58 13.66 -7.24 -19.26
N GLY A 59 12.38 -6.92 -19.37
CA GLY A 59 11.43 -7.67 -20.17
C GLY A 59 10.89 -8.90 -19.44
N ARG A 60 9.76 -9.40 -19.93
CA ARG A 60 9.11 -10.57 -19.37
C ARG A 60 9.74 -11.85 -19.89
N THR A 61 10.16 -12.73 -18.96
CA THR A 61 10.67 -14.06 -19.31
C THR A 61 9.80 -15.15 -18.66
N PRO A 62 9.77 -16.37 -19.24
CA PRO A 62 9.08 -17.51 -18.62
C PRO A 62 9.63 -17.84 -17.23
N GLU A 63 10.93 -17.69 -17.02
CA GLU A 63 11.63 -17.95 -15.76
C GLU A 63 11.23 -16.92 -14.67
N GLY A 64 10.87 -15.70 -15.09
CA GLY A 64 10.34 -14.63 -14.23
C GLY A 64 8.92 -14.86 -13.74
N ARG A 65 8.30 -15.98 -14.10
CA ARG A 65 6.95 -16.36 -13.69
C ARG A 65 6.93 -17.72 -13.00
N ARG A 66 5.99 -17.90 -12.08
CA ARG A 66 5.62 -19.21 -11.52
C ARG A 66 4.11 -19.32 -11.42
N THR A 67 3.56 -20.53 -11.47
CA THR A 67 2.16 -20.77 -11.17
C THR A 67 1.98 -20.81 -9.65
N ALA A 68 1.18 -19.86 -9.14
CA ALA A 68 0.77 -19.87 -7.73
C ALA A 68 -0.43 -20.79 -7.54
N GLY A 69 -0.44 -21.55 -6.44
CA GLY A 69 -1.56 -22.38 -6.04
C GLY A 69 -2.82 -21.58 -5.68
N PRO A 70 -3.93 -22.26 -5.36
CA PRO A 70 -5.18 -21.62 -4.98
C PRO A 70 -5.02 -20.63 -3.83
N CYS A 71 -5.74 -19.49 -3.91
CA CYS A 71 -5.68 -18.46 -2.88
C CYS A 71 -7.09 -17.82 -2.73
N PRO A 72 -7.57 -17.58 -1.49
CA PRO A 72 -8.86 -16.93 -1.26
C PRO A 72 -8.99 -15.57 -1.97
N LEU A 73 -7.92 -14.77 -1.96
CA LEU A 73 -7.90 -13.46 -2.66
C LEU A 73 -8.02 -13.57 -4.20
N ARG A 74 -7.86 -14.77 -4.74
CA ARG A 74 -8.06 -15.07 -6.17
C ARG A 74 -9.23 -16.01 -6.38
N ALA A 75 -10.23 -16.02 -5.51
CA ALA A 75 -11.37 -16.92 -5.57
C ALA A 75 -10.93 -18.39 -5.79
N MET A 76 -9.93 -18.85 -5.04
CA MET A 76 -9.34 -20.18 -5.08
C MET A 76 -8.77 -20.60 -6.44
N ARG A 77 -8.47 -19.63 -7.34
CA ARG A 77 -7.86 -19.92 -8.65
C ARG A 77 -6.34 -19.93 -8.57
N THR A 78 -5.73 -20.74 -9.42
CA THR A 78 -4.30 -20.65 -9.75
C THR A 78 -4.06 -19.48 -10.69
N ALA A 79 -2.86 -18.90 -10.66
CA ALA A 79 -2.49 -17.81 -11.57
C ALA A 79 -0.97 -17.76 -11.77
N PRO A 80 -0.50 -17.30 -12.93
CA PRO A 80 0.89 -16.92 -13.10
C PRO A 80 1.19 -15.68 -12.24
N VAL A 81 2.30 -15.70 -11.50
CA VAL A 81 2.71 -14.60 -10.62
C VAL A 81 4.17 -14.26 -10.86
N ALA A 82 4.55 -13.01 -10.62
CA ALA A 82 5.92 -12.57 -10.72
C ALA A 82 6.81 -13.35 -9.73
N LYS A 83 7.97 -13.76 -10.23
CA LYS A 83 9.03 -14.44 -9.49
C LYS A 83 10.36 -13.83 -9.93
N GLY A 84 11.24 -13.58 -9.02
CA GLY A 84 12.57 -13.07 -9.35
C GLY A 84 13.05 -12.04 -8.34
N GLU A 85 14.16 -11.42 -8.69
CA GLU A 85 14.88 -10.51 -7.79
C GLU A 85 14.07 -9.24 -7.48
N GLY A 86 13.31 -8.71 -8.44
CA GLY A 86 12.43 -7.56 -8.21
C GLY A 86 11.35 -7.83 -7.15
N ALA A 87 10.72 -9.02 -7.16
CA ALA A 87 9.75 -9.38 -6.13
C ALA A 87 10.41 -9.60 -4.76
N ARG A 88 11.64 -10.11 -4.73
CA ARG A 88 12.44 -10.28 -3.49
C ARG A 88 12.91 -8.93 -2.95
N LEU A 89 13.36 -8.01 -3.80
CA LEU A 89 13.69 -6.64 -3.39
C LEU A 89 12.47 -5.93 -2.81
N ALA A 90 11.32 -6.02 -3.49
CA ALA A 90 10.05 -5.50 -2.99
C ALA A 90 9.70 -6.05 -1.59
N ALA A 91 9.93 -7.35 -1.36
CA ALA A 91 9.73 -7.99 -0.06
C ALA A 91 10.70 -7.46 1.01
N ALA A 92 11.98 -7.32 0.69
CA ALA A 92 13.00 -6.79 1.60
C ALA A 92 12.69 -5.35 2.03
N VAL A 93 12.39 -4.47 1.08
CA VAL A 93 12.00 -3.07 1.34
C VAL A 93 10.73 -3.01 2.20
N SER A 94 9.68 -3.78 1.84
CA SER A 94 8.42 -3.82 2.60
C SER A 94 8.61 -4.27 4.04
N LEU A 95 9.49 -5.24 4.31
CA LEU A 95 9.76 -5.71 5.66
C LEU A 95 10.51 -4.69 6.51
N VAL A 96 11.54 -4.05 5.95
CA VAL A 96 12.32 -3.03 6.66
C VAL A 96 11.43 -1.85 7.03
N LEU A 97 10.63 -1.34 6.09
CA LEU A 97 9.70 -0.25 6.35
C LEU A 97 8.60 -0.63 7.35
N ALA A 98 8.06 -1.85 7.26
CA ALA A 98 7.07 -2.34 8.23
C ALA A 98 7.69 -2.52 9.64
N SER A 99 8.94 -2.97 9.72
CA SER A 99 9.69 -3.05 10.97
C SER A 99 9.83 -1.68 11.62
N ALA A 100 10.21 -0.67 10.83
CA ALA A 100 10.32 0.70 11.28
C ALA A 100 8.99 1.24 11.81
N LYS A 101 7.91 1.08 11.05
CA LYS A 101 6.57 1.51 11.45
C LYS A 101 6.08 0.83 12.74
N VAL A 102 6.35 -0.47 12.92
CA VAL A 102 6.01 -1.16 14.17
C VAL A 102 6.81 -0.59 15.36
N ARG A 103 8.09 -0.24 15.17
CA ARG A 103 8.90 0.39 16.22
C ARG A 103 8.33 1.74 16.63
N ASP A 104 7.90 2.53 15.66
CA ASP A 104 7.29 3.84 15.83
C ASP A 104 6.01 3.74 16.67
N HIS A 105 5.03 2.95 16.22
CA HIS A 105 3.80 2.70 17.00
C HIS A 105 4.05 2.15 18.42
N VAL A 106 5.13 1.40 18.63
CA VAL A 106 5.51 0.93 19.97
C VAL A 106 6.10 2.05 20.82
N ALA A 107 6.85 2.99 20.21
CA ALA A 107 7.38 4.17 20.89
C ALA A 107 6.24 5.09 21.33
N ASP A 108 5.27 5.31 20.46
CA ASP A 108 4.07 6.15 20.67
C ASP A 108 3.06 5.52 21.61
N ARG A 109 3.22 4.23 21.92
CA ARG A 109 2.29 3.45 22.77
C ARG A 109 0.87 3.36 22.24
N ASP A 110 0.74 3.23 20.93
CA ASP A 110 -0.55 3.22 20.24
C ASP A 110 -1.44 2.03 20.65
N GLY A 111 -2.63 2.32 21.09
CA GLY A 111 -3.68 1.33 21.37
C GLY A 111 -3.20 0.14 22.21
N LEU A 112 -3.25 -1.08 21.66
CA LEU A 112 -2.79 -2.29 22.35
C LEU A 112 -1.29 -2.32 22.61
N LEU A 113 -0.49 -1.56 21.85
CA LEU A 113 0.97 -1.47 22.02
C LEU A 113 1.40 -0.69 23.26
N ALA A 114 0.48 0.01 23.93
CA ALA A 114 0.70 0.55 25.27
C ALA A 114 0.93 -0.56 26.33
N ARG A 115 0.46 -1.79 26.06
CA ARG A 115 0.65 -2.92 26.99
C ARG A 115 2.04 -3.53 26.82
N ARG A 116 2.84 -3.53 27.90
CA ARG A 116 4.23 -4.02 27.91
C ARG A 116 4.44 -5.38 27.23
N PRO A 117 3.64 -6.45 27.48
CA PRO A 117 3.86 -7.74 26.83
C PRO A 117 3.59 -7.69 25.32
N VAL A 118 2.58 -6.91 24.88
CA VAL A 118 2.25 -6.73 23.44
C VAL A 118 3.37 -5.94 22.75
N ALA A 119 3.84 -4.86 23.36
CA ALA A 119 4.96 -4.07 22.86
C ALA A 119 6.24 -4.91 22.73
N ALA A 120 6.54 -5.76 23.72
CA ALA A 120 7.71 -6.65 23.66
C ALA A 120 7.62 -7.67 22.53
N ALA A 121 6.42 -8.25 22.30
CA ALA A 121 6.18 -9.15 21.18
C ALA A 121 6.30 -8.42 19.84
N ALA A 122 5.73 -7.23 19.71
CA ALA A 122 5.81 -6.40 18.50
C ALA A 122 7.26 -6.02 18.16
N ARG A 123 8.06 -5.59 19.16
CA ARG A 123 9.50 -5.30 18.96
C ARG A 123 10.27 -6.53 18.48
N ARG A 124 9.96 -7.72 19.01
CA ARG A 124 10.62 -8.98 18.59
C ARG A 124 10.28 -9.32 17.14
N VAL A 125 9.04 -9.14 16.73
CA VAL A 125 8.60 -9.33 15.34
C VAL A 125 9.31 -8.32 14.43
N ALA A 126 9.29 -7.02 14.77
CA ALA A 126 9.95 -5.96 14.02
C ALA A 126 11.45 -6.26 13.85
N ALA A 127 12.17 -6.59 14.91
CA ALA A 127 13.57 -6.97 14.83
C ALA A 127 13.82 -8.23 13.98
N GLY A 128 12.85 -9.15 13.94
CA GLY A 128 12.89 -10.32 13.04
C GLY A 128 12.78 -9.91 11.58
N TRP A 129 11.84 -9.04 11.26
CA TRP A 129 11.61 -8.53 9.91
C TRP A 129 12.79 -7.69 9.41
N ASP A 130 13.35 -6.82 10.25
CA ASP A 130 14.50 -6.01 9.94
C ASP A 130 15.70 -6.88 9.52
N ARG A 131 16.10 -7.85 10.36
CA ARG A 131 17.17 -8.79 10.02
C ARG A 131 16.87 -9.62 8.77
N ALA A 132 15.61 -9.99 8.56
CA ALA A 132 15.21 -10.78 7.40
C ALA A 132 15.26 -9.95 6.12
N GLY A 133 14.78 -8.70 6.15
CA GLY A 133 14.90 -7.75 5.06
C GLY A 133 16.35 -7.44 4.71
N ALA A 134 17.19 -7.20 5.72
CA ALA A 134 18.62 -6.95 5.54
C ALA A 134 19.35 -8.13 4.85
N ARG A 135 19.07 -9.38 5.27
CA ARG A 135 19.68 -10.55 4.60
C ARG A 135 19.26 -10.67 3.14
N THR A 136 17.97 -10.45 2.85
CA THR A 136 17.49 -10.51 1.46
C THR A 136 18.03 -9.36 0.63
N GLY A 137 18.08 -8.14 1.18
CA GLY A 137 18.70 -6.98 0.54
C GLY A 137 20.16 -7.26 0.19
N ALA A 138 20.96 -7.70 1.16
CA ALA A 138 22.38 -8.03 0.96
C ALA A 138 22.57 -9.11 -0.13
N ALA A 139 21.71 -10.14 -0.17
CA ALA A 139 21.76 -11.18 -1.21
C ALA A 139 21.42 -10.64 -2.61
N LEU A 140 20.80 -9.46 -2.70
CA LEU A 140 20.48 -8.76 -3.94
C LEU A 140 21.43 -7.58 -4.21
N GLY A 141 22.45 -7.38 -3.39
CA GLY A 141 23.37 -6.23 -3.48
C GLY A 141 22.75 -4.90 -3.07
N PHE A 142 21.61 -4.92 -2.36
CA PHE A 142 20.92 -3.73 -1.87
C PHE A 142 21.19 -3.51 -0.38
N ASP A 143 21.76 -2.35 -0.07
CA ASP A 143 21.99 -1.96 1.33
C ASP A 143 20.71 -1.38 1.95
N THR A 144 20.04 -2.19 2.76
CA THR A 144 18.83 -1.77 3.48
C THR A 144 19.10 -0.82 4.63
N ALA A 145 20.35 -0.61 5.03
CA ALA A 145 20.71 0.38 6.07
C ALA A 145 20.29 1.79 5.65
N LEU A 146 20.30 2.09 4.35
CA LEU A 146 19.80 3.35 3.80
C LEU A 146 18.33 3.62 4.15
N LEU A 147 17.51 2.57 4.20
CA LEU A 147 16.09 2.70 4.57
C LEU A 147 15.93 2.95 6.08
N VAL A 148 16.72 2.24 6.88
CA VAL A 148 16.71 2.40 8.35
C VAL A 148 17.20 3.80 8.73
N ASP A 149 18.30 4.25 8.15
CA ASP A 149 18.84 5.59 8.36
C ASP A 149 17.85 6.70 7.98
N ALA A 150 17.13 6.53 6.86
CA ALA A 150 16.08 7.47 6.46
C ALA A 150 14.97 7.56 7.51
N VAL A 151 14.51 6.43 8.07
CA VAL A 151 13.49 6.41 9.12
C VAL A 151 14.02 7.05 10.41
N ASP A 152 15.23 6.74 10.82
CA ASP A 152 15.83 7.31 12.04
C ASP A 152 16.01 8.83 11.90
N ARG A 153 16.42 9.33 10.72
CA ARG A 153 16.51 10.77 10.43
C ARG A 153 15.14 11.45 10.42
N GLN A 154 14.08 10.75 9.95
CA GLN A 154 12.73 11.28 9.92
C GLN A 154 12.26 11.77 11.28
N THR A 155 12.41 10.94 12.32
CA THR A 155 12.05 11.31 13.70
C THR A 155 12.79 12.55 14.20
N GLY A 156 14.09 12.66 13.87
CA GLY A 156 14.87 13.86 14.20
C GLY A 156 14.39 15.13 13.52
N ILE A 157 14.04 15.03 12.24
CA ILE A 157 13.52 16.16 11.45
C ILE A 157 12.14 16.59 11.97
N GLU A 158 11.25 15.65 12.26
CA GLU A 158 9.91 15.93 12.79
C GLU A 158 9.96 16.64 14.15
N THR A 159 10.90 16.24 15.02
CA THR A 159 11.12 16.87 16.32
C THR A 159 11.57 18.33 16.19
N LEU A 160 12.30 18.67 15.13
CA LEU A 160 12.87 20.01 14.90
C LEU A 160 11.99 20.87 13.99
N ALA A 161 11.08 20.26 13.22
CA ALA A 161 10.25 20.98 12.28
C ALA A 161 9.21 21.85 13.01
N GLY A 162 9.13 23.10 12.59
CA GLY A 162 8.19 24.10 13.12
C GLY A 162 7.73 25.07 12.03
N PRO A 163 6.92 26.09 12.40
CA PRO A 163 6.42 27.07 11.44
C PRO A 163 7.54 27.69 10.62
N GLY A 164 7.40 27.65 9.28
CA GLY A 164 8.40 28.13 8.34
C GLY A 164 9.49 27.13 7.94
N THR A 165 9.54 25.93 8.53
CA THR A 165 10.41 24.85 8.03
C THR A 165 9.97 24.47 6.62
N PRO A 166 10.88 24.44 5.61
CA PRO A 166 10.53 24.02 4.27
C PRO A 166 9.98 22.59 4.27
N LEU A 167 8.81 22.37 3.68
CA LEU A 167 8.16 21.06 3.67
C LEU A 167 9.03 19.99 3.00
N LEU A 168 9.84 20.37 2.00
CA LEU A 168 10.79 19.47 1.33
C LEU A 168 11.92 18.97 2.25
N THR A 169 12.23 19.68 3.33
CA THR A 169 13.16 19.16 4.35
C THR A 169 12.54 17.99 5.08
N VAL A 170 11.23 18.03 5.32
CA VAL A 170 10.50 16.97 6.01
C VAL A 170 10.33 15.74 5.13
N THR A 171 10.17 15.90 3.82
CA THR A 171 9.98 14.77 2.89
C THR A 171 11.29 14.10 2.47
N GLU A 172 12.46 14.73 2.71
CA GLU A 172 13.77 14.30 2.22
C GLU A 172 14.13 12.85 2.58
N PRO A 173 13.93 12.36 3.81
CA PRO A 173 14.30 10.98 4.15
C PRO A 173 13.51 9.94 3.32
N THR A 174 12.20 10.15 3.16
CA THR A 174 11.36 9.29 2.32
C THR A 174 11.77 9.37 0.85
N GLU A 175 12.14 10.55 0.37
CA GLU A 175 12.67 10.77 -0.98
C GLU A 175 13.96 9.96 -1.21
N THR A 176 14.89 10.02 -0.27
CA THR A 176 16.17 9.31 -0.35
C THR A 176 15.96 7.78 -0.32
N ALA A 177 15.11 7.28 0.57
CA ALA A 177 14.82 5.85 0.68
C ALA A 177 14.22 5.27 -0.60
N THR A 178 13.23 5.96 -1.17
CA THR A 178 12.57 5.52 -2.40
C THR A 178 13.43 5.69 -3.63
N ALA A 179 14.26 6.73 -3.70
CA ALA A 179 15.26 6.91 -4.76
C ALA A 179 16.22 5.71 -4.82
N ALA A 180 16.75 5.29 -3.68
CA ALA A 180 17.66 4.15 -3.61
C ALA A 180 17.00 2.84 -4.04
N ALA A 181 15.77 2.57 -3.61
CA ALA A 181 15.03 1.38 -4.00
C ALA A 181 14.72 1.33 -5.50
N PHE A 182 14.31 2.46 -6.10
CA PHE A 182 14.01 2.54 -7.53
C PHE A 182 15.28 2.42 -8.38
N ALA A 183 16.36 3.13 -8.01
CA ALA A 183 17.65 3.03 -8.68
C ALA A 183 18.18 1.59 -8.71
N HIS A 184 18.01 0.86 -7.61
CA HIS A 184 18.49 -0.50 -7.52
C HIS A 184 17.78 -1.46 -8.49
N THR A 185 16.55 -1.16 -8.90
CA THR A 185 15.84 -1.96 -9.91
C THR A 185 16.58 -1.99 -11.26
N ALA A 186 17.34 -0.94 -11.59
CA ALA A 186 18.16 -0.87 -12.78
C ALA A 186 19.32 -1.89 -12.74
N HIS A 187 19.95 -2.05 -11.58
CA HIS A 187 21.00 -3.05 -11.38
C HIS A 187 20.45 -4.47 -11.52
N LEU A 188 19.31 -4.76 -10.89
CA LEU A 188 18.64 -6.07 -10.99
C LEU A 188 18.18 -6.38 -12.42
N ALA A 189 17.84 -5.37 -13.21
CA ALA A 189 17.43 -5.52 -14.60
C ALA A 189 18.60 -5.58 -15.60
N GLY A 190 19.84 -5.44 -15.13
CA GLY A 190 21.01 -5.34 -16.00
C GLY A 190 21.04 -4.09 -16.89
N LYS A 191 20.41 -2.99 -16.43
CA LYS A 191 20.26 -1.70 -17.12
C LYS A 191 20.82 -0.55 -16.27
N PRO A 192 22.13 -0.55 -15.94
CA PRO A 192 22.71 0.44 -15.02
C PRO A 192 22.52 1.90 -15.48
N GLN A 193 22.38 2.14 -16.79
CA GLN A 193 22.10 3.47 -17.36
C GLN A 193 20.75 4.04 -16.89
N ASN A 194 19.79 3.20 -16.49
CA ASN A 194 18.50 3.61 -15.97
C ASN A 194 18.56 4.04 -14.49
N ALA A 195 19.68 3.82 -13.79
CA ALA A 195 19.75 4.07 -12.35
C ALA A 195 19.47 5.54 -11.98
N ALA A 196 20.07 6.48 -12.71
CA ALA A 196 19.89 7.90 -12.43
C ALA A 196 18.44 8.39 -12.66
N PRO A 197 17.80 8.15 -13.81
CA PRO A 197 16.41 8.56 -13.99
C PRO A 197 15.44 7.82 -13.07
N LEU A 198 15.70 6.56 -12.68
CA LEU A 198 14.89 5.85 -11.71
C LEU A 198 15.09 6.36 -10.28
N ALA A 199 16.31 6.77 -9.91
CA ALA A 199 16.54 7.48 -8.64
C ALA A 199 15.70 8.75 -8.56
N GLU A 200 15.67 9.56 -9.61
CA GLU A 200 14.87 10.79 -9.66
C GLU A 200 13.36 10.48 -9.60
N ALA A 201 12.88 9.49 -10.36
CA ALA A 201 11.48 9.05 -10.28
C ALA A 201 11.12 8.56 -8.87
N GLY A 202 12.01 7.81 -8.22
CA GLY A 202 11.84 7.31 -6.85
C GLY A 202 11.84 8.44 -5.82
N ARG A 203 12.73 9.41 -5.95
CA ARG A 203 12.79 10.59 -5.10
C ARG A 203 11.44 11.33 -5.12
N LEU A 204 10.93 11.62 -6.31
CA LEU A 204 9.66 12.34 -6.48
C LEU A 204 8.45 11.50 -6.09
N PHE A 205 8.51 10.18 -6.27
CA PHE A 205 7.50 9.27 -5.75
C PHE A 205 7.45 9.27 -4.22
N GLY A 206 8.60 9.25 -3.55
CA GLY A 206 8.70 9.35 -2.10
C GLY A 206 8.13 10.66 -1.57
N ARG A 207 8.41 11.79 -2.24
CA ARG A 207 7.78 13.08 -1.95
C ARG A 207 6.26 13.00 -2.03
N LEU A 208 5.73 12.45 -3.13
CA LEU A 208 4.29 12.27 -3.30
C LEU A 208 3.69 11.41 -2.21
N ALA A 209 4.33 10.29 -1.87
CA ALA A 209 3.84 9.39 -0.84
C ALA A 209 3.70 10.11 0.51
N HIS A 210 4.73 10.85 0.90
CA HIS A 210 4.74 11.59 2.17
C HIS A 210 3.71 12.72 2.19
N LEU A 211 3.63 13.51 1.11
CA LEU A 211 2.69 14.64 1.03
C LEU A 211 1.23 14.17 0.98
N LEU A 212 0.93 13.12 0.22
CA LEU A 212 -0.44 12.62 0.11
C LEU A 212 -0.93 12.01 1.42
N ASP A 213 -0.06 11.30 2.14
CA ASP A 213 -0.35 10.79 3.48
C ASP A 213 -0.67 11.94 4.45
N ALA A 214 0.18 12.97 4.46
CA ALA A 214 -0.03 14.17 5.28
C ALA A 214 -1.34 14.90 4.98
N VAL A 215 -1.78 14.92 3.73
CA VAL A 215 -3.05 15.54 3.32
C VAL A 215 -4.23 14.65 3.71
N GLU A 216 -4.16 13.34 3.46
CA GLU A 216 -5.23 12.39 3.76
C GLU A 216 -5.48 12.26 5.27
N ASP A 217 -4.42 12.27 6.10
CA ASP A 217 -4.50 12.06 7.54
C ASP A 217 -4.69 13.37 8.34
N ARG A 218 -4.61 14.55 7.71
CA ARG A 218 -4.58 15.86 8.38
C ARG A 218 -5.70 16.10 9.39
N GLU A 219 -6.94 15.72 9.06
CA GLU A 219 -8.09 15.95 9.95
C GLU A 219 -8.07 14.96 11.11
N ALA A 220 -7.70 13.71 10.87
CA ALA A 220 -7.58 12.68 11.90
C ALA A 220 -6.43 13.00 12.87
N ASP A 221 -5.29 13.47 12.35
CA ASP A 221 -4.13 13.88 13.14
C ASP A 221 -4.49 15.08 14.02
N ALA A 222 -5.17 16.08 13.48
CA ALA A 222 -5.61 17.23 14.25
C ALA A 222 -6.59 16.84 15.37
N ALA A 223 -7.49 15.88 15.11
CA ALA A 223 -8.45 15.39 16.10
C ALA A 223 -7.81 14.56 17.22
N SER A 224 -6.75 13.80 16.90
CA SER A 224 -6.01 12.96 17.85
C SER A 224 -4.85 13.70 18.55
N GLY A 225 -4.46 14.88 18.05
CA GLY A 225 -3.26 15.59 18.48
C GLY A 225 -1.96 14.96 17.93
N ALA A 226 -2.06 14.13 16.90
CA ALA A 226 -0.91 13.55 16.25
C ALA A 226 -0.14 14.59 15.43
N TRP A 227 1.16 14.35 15.25
CA TRP A 227 2.01 15.23 14.45
C TRP A 227 1.66 15.09 12.96
N ASN A 228 1.57 16.24 12.26
CA ASN A 228 1.33 16.28 10.84
C ASN A 228 2.22 17.34 10.19
N PRO A 229 2.97 17.04 9.12
CA PRO A 229 3.95 17.95 8.54
C PRO A 229 3.34 19.26 8.05
N LEU A 230 2.12 19.25 7.50
CA LEU A 230 1.46 20.47 7.01
C LEU A 230 1.09 21.40 8.16
N THR A 231 0.58 20.83 9.25
CA THR A 231 0.20 21.59 10.45
C THR A 231 1.45 22.10 11.17
N ALA A 232 2.47 21.27 11.35
CA ALA A 232 3.69 21.61 12.06
C ALA A 232 4.48 22.72 11.37
N THR A 233 4.59 22.67 10.04
CA THR A 233 5.33 23.68 9.25
C THR A 233 4.49 24.92 8.92
N GLY A 234 3.18 24.88 9.12
CA GLY A 234 2.25 25.92 8.69
C GLY A 234 2.07 25.99 7.17
N THR A 235 2.36 24.91 6.46
CA THR A 235 2.26 24.87 4.98
C THR A 235 0.80 24.80 4.55
N PRO A 236 0.32 25.73 3.69
CA PRO A 236 -1.06 25.70 3.20
C PRO A 236 -1.26 24.57 2.19
N LEU A 237 -2.51 24.05 2.11
CA LEU A 237 -2.88 22.98 1.17
C LEU A 237 -2.59 23.31 -0.30
N SER A 238 -2.68 24.61 -0.68
CA SER A 238 -2.35 25.07 -2.02
C SER A 238 -0.88 24.86 -2.38
N GLU A 239 0.01 25.08 -1.42
CA GLU A 239 1.45 24.83 -1.61
C GLU A 239 1.75 23.34 -1.62
N ALA A 240 1.14 22.54 -0.73
CA ALA A 240 1.24 21.09 -0.75
C ALA A 240 0.77 20.52 -2.11
N ARG A 241 -0.35 21.04 -2.65
CA ARG A 241 -0.86 20.66 -3.97
C ARG A 241 0.14 20.98 -5.08
N ARG A 242 0.72 22.20 -5.07
CA ARG A 242 1.74 22.61 -6.04
C ARG A 242 2.93 21.66 -6.02
N LEU A 243 3.45 21.34 -4.83
CA LEU A 243 4.57 20.39 -4.68
C LEU A 243 4.23 18.97 -5.18
N CYS A 244 2.99 18.53 -5.00
CA CYS A 244 2.52 17.26 -5.56
C CYS A 244 2.45 17.29 -7.09
N ASP A 245 1.93 18.38 -7.67
CA ASP A 245 1.84 18.54 -9.14
C ASP A 245 3.24 18.63 -9.77
N ASP A 246 4.18 19.35 -9.14
CA ASP A 246 5.58 19.43 -9.56
C ASP A 246 6.26 18.04 -9.50
N ALA A 247 6.07 17.30 -8.41
CA ALA A 247 6.62 15.96 -8.26
C ALA A 247 6.05 15.00 -9.31
N LEU A 248 4.74 15.04 -9.56
CA LEU A 248 4.09 14.23 -10.59
C LEU A 248 4.61 14.55 -11.99
N HIS A 249 4.85 15.83 -12.29
CA HIS A 249 5.45 16.24 -13.55
C HIS A 249 6.87 15.69 -13.70
N GLY A 250 7.68 15.83 -12.65
CA GLY A 250 9.05 15.31 -12.63
C GLY A 250 9.13 13.79 -12.76
N VAL A 251 8.23 13.02 -12.11
CA VAL A 251 8.15 11.55 -12.31
C VAL A 251 7.94 11.24 -13.78
N ARG A 252 7.02 11.93 -14.46
CA ARG A 252 6.77 11.72 -15.89
C ARG A 252 7.98 12.03 -16.77
N LEU A 253 8.73 13.06 -16.44
CA LEU A 253 9.96 13.43 -17.17
C LEU A 253 11.03 12.36 -16.95
N ALA A 254 11.29 11.98 -15.71
CA ALA A 254 12.26 10.96 -15.36
C ALA A 254 11.97 9.61 -16.06
N LEU A 255 10.69 9.19 -16.09
CA LEU A 255 10.30 7.95 -16.75
C LEU A 255 10.50 7.95 -18.29
N ARG A 256 10.61 9.12 -18.94
CA ARG A 256 10.93 9.21 -20.37
C ARG A 256 12.39 8.90 -20.67
N GLU A 257 13.26 9.11 -19.69
CA GLU A 257 14.70 8.83 -19.80
C GLU A 257 15.03 7.35 -19.51
N VAL A 258 14.04 6.57 -19.04
CA VAL A 258 14.24 5.14 -18.72
C VAL A 258 13.99 4.26 -19.94
N GLU A 259 14.95 3.40 -20.24
CA GLU A 259 14.79 2.37 -21.27
C GLU A 259 13.99 1.18 -20.74
N PHE A 260 12.72 1.11 -21.13
CA PHE A 260 11.85 -0.02 -20.81
C PHE A 260 11.74 -1.00 -21.99
N ALA A 261 11.79 -2.30 -21.70
CA ALA A 261 11.37 -3.34 -22.64
C ALA A 261 9.83 -3.38 -22.79
N ASP A 262 9.09 -3.20 -21.68
CA ASP A 262 7.64 -2.98 -21.67
C ASP A 262 7.25 -2.05 -20.50
N GLY A 263 7.06 -0.77 -20.78
CA GLY A 263 6.76 0.26 -19.80
C GLY A 263 5.25 0.49 -19.54
N LYS A 264 4.34 -0.26 -20.17
CA LYS A 264 2.89 0.04 -20.12
C LYS A 264 2.35 0.08 -18.69
N LEU A 265 2.62 -0.94 -17.87
CA LEU A 265 2.15 -1.00 -16.50
C LEU A 265 2.80 0.10 -15.63
N VAL A 266 4.10 0.37 -15.82
CA VAL A 266 4.81 1.46 -15.13
C VAL A 266 4.12 2.81 -15.39
N HIS A 267 3.85 3.14 -16.66
CA HIS A 267 3.20 4.41 -17.01
C HIS A 267 1.78 4.52 -16.43
N VAL A 268 1.03 3.43 -16.43
CA VAL A 268 -0.31 3.43 -15.81
C VAL A 268 -0.19 3.70 -14.30
N LEU A 269 0.70 3.01 -13.60
CA LEU A 269 0.85 3.14 -12.15
C LEU A 269 1.45 4.51 -11.75
N LEU A 270 2.58 4.88 -12.37
CA LEU A 270 3.36 6.04 -11.93
C LEU A 270 3.01 7.37 -12.65
N ALA A 271 2.23 7.34 -13.73
CA ALA A 271 1.80 8.58 -14.39
C ALA A 271 0.29 8.81 -14.26
N HIS A 272 -0.54 7.77 -14.44
CA HIS A 272 -2.00 7.93 -14.43
C HIS A 272 -2.60 7.73 -13.05
N GLU A 273 -2.24 6.67 -12.33
CA GLU A 273 -2.81 6.41 -11.00
C GLU A 273 -2.28 7.39 -9.95
N LEU A 274 -1.00 7.81 -10.03
CA LEU A 274 -0.49 8.88 -9.15
C LEU A 274 -1.25 10.20 -9.34
N ARG A 275 -1.57 10.60 -10.59
CA ARG A 275 -2.41 11.78 -10.83
C ARG A 275 -3.76 11.66 -10.12
N ARG A 276 -4.38 10.50 -10.23
CA ARG A 276 -5.67 10.24 -9.56
C ARG A 276 -5.55 10.26 -8.04
N SER A 277 -4.44 9.78 -7.51
CA SER A 277 -4.19 9.83 -6.06
C SER A 277 -4.06 11.27 -5.57
N VAL A 278 -3.34 12.11 -6.31
CA VAL A 278 -3.28 13.54 -6.04
C VAL A 278 -4.67 14.18 -6.12
N ASP A 279 -5.42 13.95 -7.20
CA ASP A 279 -6.76 14.53 -7.38
C ASP A 279 -7.76 14.05 -6.30
N ARG A 280 -7.63 12.82 -5.82
CA ARG A 280 -8.45 12.28 -4.73
C ARG A 280 -8.12 12.94 -3.39
N ALA A 281 -6.85 13.01 -3.01
CA ALA A 281 -6.42 13.57 -1.73
C ALA A 281 -6.83 15.06 -1.58
N PHE A 282 -6.84 15.80 -2.69
CA PHE A 282 -7.25 17.21 -2.69
C PHE A 282 -8.73 17.45 -3.09
N GLY A 283 -9.55 16.40 -3.16
CA GLY A 283 -10.99 16.52 -3.43
C GLY A 283 -11.36 17.01 -4.84
N THR A 284 -10.43 16.95 -5.80
CA THR A 284 -10.66 17.41 -7.18
C THR A 284 -11.08 16.31 -8.16
N SER A 285 -11.22 15.07 -7.69
CA SER A 285 -11.67 13.94 -8.53
C SER A 285 -13.19 13.93 -8.65
N SER A 286 -13.72 14.22 -9.84
CA SER A 286 -15.11 13.95 -10.23
C SER A 286 -15.31 12.47 -10.56
N CYS A 287 -14.93 11.56 -9.69
CA CYS A 287 -15.34 10.16 -9.79
C CYS A 287 -16.63 9.97 -9.02
N SER A 288 -17.78 10.15 -9.69
CA SER A 288 -19.07 9.67 -9.24
C SER A 288 -19.15 8.14 -9.26
N HIS A 289 -18.33 7.48 -8.46
CA HIS A 289 -18.71 6.24 -7.83
C HIS A 289 -19.19 6.64 -6.44
N GLN A 290 -20.49 6.91 -6.33
CA GLN A 290 -21.22 6.79 -5.10
C GLN A 290 -20.88 5.41 -4.52
N GLU A 291 -19.88 5.33 -3.65
CA GLU A 291 -19.95 4.41 -2.55
C GLU A 291 -21.20 4.85 -1.80
N GLY A 292 -22.24 4.01 -1.89
CA GLY A 292 -23.49 4.24 -1.20
C GLY A 292 -23.25 4.26 0.31
N GLN A 293 -22.84 5.40 0.85
CA GLN A 293 -23.16 5.79 2.21
C GLN A 293 -24.60 6.31 2.18
N GLY A 294 -25.51 5.38 1.95
CA GLY A 294 -26.91 5.55 2.29
C GLY A 294 -27.07 5.45 3.79
N HIS A 295 -26.70 6.46 4.53
CA HIS A 295 -27.45 6.84 5.70
C HIS A 295 -28.68 7.61 5.22
N GLN A 296 -29.58 6.91 4.54
CA GLN A 296 -30.99 7.25 4.60
C GLN A 296 -31.53 6.65 5.89
N GLU A 297 -31.77 7.52 6.85
CA GLU A 297 -32.75 7.26 7.90
C GLU A 297 -34.00 6.71 7.22
N GLY A 298 -34.23 5.39 7.39
CA GLY A 298 -35.39 4.71 6.88
C GLY A 298 -36.66 5.26 7.56
N ARG A 299 -37.32 6.21 6.91
CA ARG A 299 -38.74 6.37 7.09
C ARG A 299 -39.43 5.15 6.51
N GLY A 300 -39.51 4.08 7.31
CA GLY A 300 -40.40 2.97 7.03
C GLY A 300 -41.82 3.48 6.88
N LEU A 301 -42.49 3.15 5.78
CA LEU A 301 -43.93 3.34 5.68
C LEU A 301 -44.57 2.45 6.74
N LEU A 302 -45.12 3.09 7.78
CA LEU A 302 -46.02 2.45 8.76
C LEU A 302 -47.33 2.14 8.02
N LEU A 303 -47.69 0.86 7.97
CA LEU A 303 -49.00 0.44 7.55
C LEU A 303 -50.01 0.76 8.71
N PRO A 304 -51.29 0.94 8.40
CA PRO A 304 -52.32 1.33 9.39
C PRO A 304 -52.51 0.38 10.57
N ASP A 305 -51.91 -0.83 10.53
CA ASP A 305 -51.96 -1.86 11.58
C ASP A 305 -50.70 -1.88 12.49
N GLY A 306 -49.73 -0.98 12.28
CA GLY A 306 -48.55 -0.88 13.13
C GLY A 306 -47.45 -1.92 12.84
N SER A 307 -47.50 -2.66 11.73
CA SER A 307 -46.49 -3.63 11.33
C SER A 307 -45.54 -3.07 10.25
N PHE A 308 -44.28 -3.53 10.23
CA PHE A 308 -43.30 -3.18 9.20
C PHE A 308 -43.46 -4.10 7.99
N GLY A 309 -43.64 -3.51 6.81
CA GLY A 309 -43.62 -4.25 5.53
C GLY A 309 -42.24 -4.80 5.17
N PRO A 310 -42.16 -5.85 4.34
CA PRO A 310 -40.89 -6.47 3.97
C PRO A 310 -40.02 -5.51 3.17
N GLN A 311 -38.76 -5.39 3.57
CA GLN A 311 -37.74 -4.61 2.85
C GLN A 311 -37.40 -5.26 1.50
N PRO A 312 -37.16 -4.48 0.44
CA PRO A 312 -36.70 -5.02 -0.85
C PRO A 312 -35.27 -5.57 -0.73
N GLY A 313 -35.17 -6.85 -1.00
CA GLY A 313 -34.03 -7.63 -1.45
C GLY A 313 -32.61 -7.31 -0.98
N ASN A 314 -32.13 -8.00 0.05
CA ASN A 314 -30.71 -8.30 0.20
C ASN A 314 -30.33 -9.42 -0.80
N PRO A 315 -29.46 -9.17 -1.82
CA PRO A 315 -29.10 -10.18 -2.80
C PRO A 315 -28.26 -11.36 -2.22
N TYR A 316 -27.94 -11.35 -0.93
CA TYR A 316 -27.20 -12.39 -0.22
C TYR A 316 -27.99 -13.05 0.93
N GLY A 317 -29.29 -12.84 1.01
CA GLY A 317 -30.16 -13.55 1.95
C GLY A 317 -30.46 -14.99 1.47
N PRO A 318 -30.65 -15.96 2.41
CA PRO A 318 -30.99 -17.34 2.03
C PRO A 318 -32.32 -17.39 1.30
N GLN A 319 -32.31 -17.90 0.07
CA GLN A 319 -33.51 -18.13 -0.73
C GLN A 319 -34.29 -19.35 -0.18
N PRO A 320 -35.63 -19.30 -0.11
CA PRO A 320 -36.44 -20.46 0.23
C PRO A 320 -36.35 -21.48 -0.90
N GLY A 321 -35.84 -22.68 -0.61
CA GLY A 321 -35.79 -23.78 -1.58
C GLY A 321 -34.42 -24.43 -1.80
N HIS A 322 -33.37 -24.08 -1.04
CA HIS A 322 -32.07 -24.73 -1.19
C HIS A 322 -32.07 -26.10 -0.45
N PRO A 323 -31.56 -27.21 -1.08
CA PRO A 323 -31.65 -28.58 -0.52
C PRO A 323 -30.74 -28.87 0.70
N TYR A 324 -30.07 -27.85 1.29
CA TYR A 324 -29.22 -27.94 2.45
C TYR A 324 -29.64 -27.03 3.62
N GLY A 325 -30.91 -26.70 3.73
CA GLY A 325 -31.44 -26.05 4.94
C GLY A 325 -31.57 -27.05 6.10
N PRO A 326 -31.38 -26.65 7.38
CA PRO A 326 -31.61 -27.55 8.51
C PRO A 326 -33.09 -27.97 8.57
N PRO A 327 -33.38 -29.21 9.03
CA PRO A 327 -34.74 -29.72 9.11
C PRO A 327 -35.58 -28.94 10.14
N PRO A 328 -36.90 -28.81 9.93
CA PRO A 328 -37.77 -28.11 10.87
C PRO A 328 -37.90 -28.91 12.20
N GLY A 329 -37.86 -28.12 13.26
CA GLY A 329 -37.88 -28.43 14.67
C GLY A 329 -38.43 -29.81 15.16
N GLY A 330 -37.57 -30.49 15.90
CA GLY A 330 -37.98 -31.54 16.84
C GLY A 330 -38.42 -30.93 18.19
N PRO A 331 -39.26 -31.64 18.99
CA PRO A 331 -39.89 -31.07 20.19
C PRO A 331 -38.88 -30.81 21.32
N ALA A 332 -39.14 -29.73 22.10
CA ALA A 332 -38.36 -29.33 23.23
C ALA A 332 -38.31 -30.39 24.33
N ALA A 333 -37.12 -30.62 24.87
CA ALA A 333 -36.93 -31.46 26.06
C ALA A 333 -37.33 -30.71 27.32
N PRO A 334 -37.90 -31.40 28.35
CA PRO A 334 -38.29 -30.77 29.62
C PRO A 334 -37.06 -30.41 30.48
N PRO A 335 -37.19 -29.46 31.42
CA PRO A 335 -36.09 -29.03 32.27
C PRO A 335 -35.71 -30.11 33.29
N PRO A 336 -34.44 -30.16 33.71
CA PRO A 336 -33.98 -31.08 34.74
C PRO A 336 -34.46 -30.75 36.14
N PRO A 337 -34.48 -31.74 37.07
CA PRO A 337 -35.04 -31.62 38.43
C PRO A 337 -34.24 -30.69 39.34
#